data_9e696206a82799890c3355611136fd2c
#
_entry.id   9e696206a82799890c3355611136fd2c
#
_cell.length_a   1.000
_cell.length_b   1.000
_cell.length_c   1.000
_cell.angle_alpha   90.00
_cell.angle_beta   90.00
_cell.angle_gamma   90.00
#
_symmetry.space_group_name_H-M   'P 1'
#
loop_
_entity.id
_entity.type
_entity.pdbx_description
1 polymer ?
#
loop_
_entity_poly.entity_id
_entity_poly.type
_entity_poly.pdbx_seq_one_letter_code
_entity_poly.pdbx_strand_id
1 'polypeptide(L)'
;MNYDKIKRSGILFLLGIGAITSLSCNDNDNGGYPERVPTRLSVMPLPERVDYKESVVTLPQNVTVSQNIPVSTSQLLKSTLEEKLSLSASDASNDHAFIRVQQESDLAKEAYRLTVTKEGACIYYSTETGLLWGIQTLRQALEQANFFTSGNSKYLPMVDIKDAPKYDWRGFHIDVVRHMFTVDYLKKVIDCLSFYKINKLHLHLTDDQGWRIEVKKYPLLTQEGSWRDFDEYDKRCVELSQQDYNYEIDPRFVRNGSQYGGHYTQEEMKGLVSYALERGIDIVPEIDMPGHFSAAIKVYPELSCTGEAGWGEEFSYPICPSRPENYQFVQSIIDEIFLWRCRAEREQLGL
;
A
#
# COMPACT_ATOMS: atom_id res chain seq x y z
N MET A 1 -9.06 29.28 21.97
CA MET A 1 -9.98 28.58 21.07
C MET A 1 -10.20 27.20 21.68
N ASN A 2 -11.45 26.84 22.01
CA ASN A 2 -11.79 25.78 22.97
C ASN A 2 -11.45 24.38 22.43
N TYR A 3 -10.52 23.67 23.07
CA TYR A 3 -9.97 22.36 22.68
C TYR A 3 -10.91 21.15 22.90
N ASP A 4 -12.09 21.37 23.49
CA ASP A 4 -13.03 20.29 23.83
C ASP A 4 -13.86 19.75 22.64
N LYS A 5 -13.67 20.27 21.42
CA LYS A 5 -14.41 19.82 20.22
C LYS A 5 -13.67 18.82 19.34
N ILE A 6 -12.43 18.45 19.65
CA ILE A 6 -11.62 17.53 18.80
C ILE A 6 -11.72 16.05 19.26
N LYS A 7 -12.43 15.78 20.36
CA LYS A 7 -12.55 14.42 20.92
C LYS A 7 -13.44 13.44 20.14
N ARG A 8 -13.88 13.75 18.91
CA ARG A 8 -14.73 12.83 18.12
C ARG A 8 -14.44 12.83 16.61
N SER A 9 -13.20 12.95 16.22
CA SER A 9 -12.82 12.71 14.83
C SER A 9 -11.79 11.58 14.77
N GLY A 10 -12.20 10.41 15.24
CA GLY A 10 -11.62 9.19 14.72
C GLY A 10 -11.86 9.18 13.22
N ILE A 11 -10.82 8.98 12.44
CA ILE A 11 -10.93 8.75 11.00
C ILE A 11 -11.70 7.45 10.82
N LEU A 12 -13.03 7.58 10.78
CA LEU A 12 -13.91 6.54 10.30
C LEU A 12 -13.77 6.57 8.77
N PHE A 13 -13.04 5.64 8.21
CA PHE A 13 -13.23 5.29 6.82
C PHE A 13 -14.67 4.83 6.68
N LEU A 14 -15.54 5.74 6.27
CA LEU A 14 -16.91 5.45 5.90
C LEU A 14 -16.88 4.56 4.64
N LEU A 15 -16.88 3.25 4.87
CA LEU A 15 -17.49 2.34 3.91
C LEU A 15 -18.91 2.86 3.68
N GLY A 16 -19.19 3.30 2.47
CA GLY A 16 -20.53 3.73 2.06
C GLY A 16 -21.52 2.58 2.22
N ILE A 17 -22.11 2.46 3.41
CA ILE A 17 -23.27 1.63 3.63
C ILE A 17 -24.45 2.38 3.01
N GLY A 18 -24.87 1.93 1.84
CA GLY A 18 -26.11 2.40 1.22
C GLY A 18 -27.26 2.29 2.24
N ALA A 19 -28.01 3.35 2.35
CA ALA A 19 -29.16 3.47 3.24
C ALA A 19 -30.06 2.23 3.12
N ILE A 20 -30.09 1.41 4.16
CA ILE A 20 -31.10 0.37 4.34
C ILE A 20 -32.32 1.08 4.90
N THR A 21 -33.33 1.30 4.07
CA THR A 21 -34.66 1.69 4.53
C THR A 21 -35.16 0.54 5.43
N SER A 22 -35.34 0.82 6.71
CA SER A 22 -35.97 -0.09 7.65
C SER A 22 -37.45 -0.26 7.27
N LEU A 23 -37.73 -1.40 6.61
CA LEU A 23 -39.09 -1.91 6.52
C LEU A 23 -39.38 -2.57 7.89
N SER A 24 -40.39 -2.04 8.58
CA SER A 24 -40.94 -2.60 9.80
C SER A 24 -41.40 -4.04 9.53
N CYS A 25 -40.77 -5.02 10.21
CA CYS A 25 -41.23 -6.40 10.19
C CYS A 25 -42.37 -6.55 11.22
N ASN A 26 -43.49 -7.05 10.76
CA ASN A 26 -44.55 -7.58 11.61
C ASN A 26 -44.08 -8.93 12.20
N ASP A 27 -43.95 -9.00 13.51
CA ASP A 27 -43.61 -10.20 14.24
C ASP A 27 -44.79 -11.15 14.20
N ASN A 28 -44.76 -12.11 13.31
CA ASN A 28 -45.42 -13.44 13.45
C ASN A 28 -45.16 -14.25 12.17
N ASP A 29 -43.97 -14.85 12.06
CA ASP A 29 -43.77 -16.05 11.29
C ASP A 29 -42.45 -16.73 11.72
N ASN A 30 -42.51 -18.00 12.03
CA ASN A 30 -41.39 -18.91 12.22
C ASN A 30 -40.67 -19.17 10.86
N GLY A 31 -40.31 -18.12 10.13
CA GLY A 31 -39.60 -18.17 8.88
C GLY A 31 -38.19 -17.68 9.10
N GLY A 32 -37.19 -18.50 8.81
CA GLY A 32 -35.78 -18.09 8.76
C GLY A 32 -35.64 -16.82 7.86
N TYR A 33 -34.68 -15.94 8.22
CA TYR A 33 -34.40 -14.75 7.44
C TYR A 33 -34.30 -15.13 5.97
N PRO A 34 -34.91 -14.33 5.05
CA PRO A 34 -34.79 -14.60 3.63
C PRO A 34 -33.31 -14.60 3.25
N GLU A 35 -32.87 -15.65 2.60
CA GLU A 35 -31.51 -15.76 2.06
C GLU A 35 -31.23 -14.52 1.19
N ARG A 36 -30.28 -13.69 1.63
CA ARG A 36 -29.83 -12.56 0.81
C ARG A 36 -28.91 -13.10 -0.27
N VAL A 37 -29.48 -13.35 -1.44
CA VAL A 37 -28.67 -13.66 -2.61
C VAL A 37 -27.89 -12.40 -3.01
N PRO A 38 -26.57 -12.46 -3.21
CA PRO A 38 -25.79 -11.32 -3.65
C PRO A 38 -26.25 -10.86 -5.02
N THR A 39 -26.67 -9.62 -5.14
CA THR A 39 -27.11 -9.03 -6.40
C THR A 39 -26.09 -8.10 -7.00
N ARG A 40 -25.18 -7.55 -6.19
CA ARG A 40 -24.15 -6.60 -6.63
C ARG A 40 -22.89 -6.73 -5.77
N LEU A 41 -21.75 -6.42 -6.36
CA LEU A 41 -20.45 -6.28 -5.71
C LEU A 41 -20.07 -4.82 -5.54
N SER A 42 -19.45 -4.48 -4.43
CA SER A 42 -18.81 -3.19 -4.21
C SER A 42 -17.32 -3.34 -4.51
N VAL A 43 -16.90 -3.01 -5.72
CA VAL A 43 -15.50 -3.06 -6.15
C VAL A 43 -14.96 -1.63 -6.26
N MET A 44 -13.79 -1.39 -5.73
CA MET A 44 -13.13 -0.09 -5.77
C MET A 44 -11.69 -0.23 -6.29
N PRO A 45 -11.25 0.58 -7.27
CA PRO A 45 -12.06 1.53 -8.06
C PRO A 45 -13.23 0.85 -8.78
N LEU A 46 -14.28 1.64 -9.08
CA LEU A 46 -15.43 1.11 -9.83
C LEU A 46 -14.96 0.65 -11.23
N PRO A 47 -15.20 -0.61 -11.61
CA PRO A 47 -14.83 -1.10 -12.92
C PRO A 47 -15.54 -0.36 -14.06
N GLU A 48 -14.90 -0.33 -15.25
CA GLU A 48 -15.45 0.32 -16.43
C GLU A 48 -16.81 -0.26 -16.82
N ARG A 49 -16.97 -1.59 -16.71
CA ARG A 49 -18.23 -2.29 -17.03
C ARG A 49 -18.45 -3.49 -16.12
N VAL A 50 -19.67 -3.64 -15.63
CA VAL A 50 -20.10 -4.78 -14.81
C VAL A 50 -21.45 -5.26 -15.28
N ASP A 51 -21.51 -6.48 -15.81
CA ASP A 51 -22.73 -7.14 -16.29
C ASP A 51 -23.10 -8.28 -15.31
N TYR A 52 -24.09 -8.05 -14.45
CA TYR A 52 -24.59 -9.04 -13.52
C TYR A 52 -25.50 -10.05 -14.22
N LYS A 53 -25.39 -11.32 -13.82
CA LYS A 53 -26.34 -12.38 -14.15
C LYS A 53 -27.27 -12.61 -12.94
N GLU A 54 -28.50 -12.94 -13.20
CA GLU A 54 -29.49 -13.23 -12.13
C GLU A 54 -29.22 -14.64 -11.52
N SER A 55 -27.99 -14.89 -11.11
CA SER A 55 -27.57 -16.17 -10.54
C SER A 55 -26.32 -16.02 -9.69
N VAL A 56 -26.03 -17.02 -8.86
CA VAL A 56 -24.86 -17.09 -7.99
C VAL A 56 -24.12 -18.42 -8.17
N VAL A 57 -22.85 -18.43 -7.81
CA VAL A 57 -22.05 -19.64 -7.66
C VAL A 57 -21.71 -19.85 -6.19
N THR A 58 -21.81 -21.09 -5.73
CA THR A 58 -21.38 -21.48 -4.39
C THR A 58 -19.88 -21.69 -4.38
N LEU A 59 -19.19 -21.08 -3.41
CA LEU A 59 -17.77 -21.31 -3.18
C LEU A 59 -17.58 -22.72 -2.57
N PRO A 60 -16.73 -23.58 -3.15
CA PRO A 60 -16.42 -24.87 -2.57
C PRO A 60 -15.61 -24.70 -1.27
N GLN A 61 -15.69 -25.67 -0.34
CA GLN A 61 -14.91 -25.64 0.90
C GLN A 61 -13.40 -25.68 0.66
N ASN A 62 -12.98 -26.33 -0.42
CA ASN A 62 -11.61 -26.25 -0.94
C ASN A 62 -11.65 -25.58 -2.32
N VAL A 63 -11.18 -24.33 -2.41
CA VAL A 63 -11.12 -23.55 -3.64
C VAL A 63 -9.82 -23.88 -4.37
N THR A 64 -9.93 -24.43 -5.56
CA THR A 64 -8.75 -24.74 -6.40
C THR A 64 -8.33 -23.51 -7.19
N VAL A 65 -7.03 -23.19 -7.14
CA VAL A 65 -6.39 -22.03 -7.80
C VAL A 65 -5.45 -22.53 -8.89
N SER A 66 -5.50 -21.90 -10.04
CA SER A 66 -4.66 -22.27 -11.20
C SER A 66 -3.17 -22.12 -10.88
N GLN A 67 -2.38 -23.15 -11.24
CA GLN A 67 -0.91 -23.13 -11.19
C GLN A 67 -0.28 -22.15 -12.20
N ASN A 68 -1.05 -21.65 -13.16
CA ASN A 68 -0.57 -20.64 -14.13
C ASN A 68 -0.54 -19.22 -13.54
N ILE A 69 -1.00 -19.03 -12.32
CA ILE A 69 -0.90 -17.74 -11.61
C ILE A 69 0.48 -17.65 -10.96
N PRO A 70 1.23 -16.54 -11.13
CA PRO A 70 2.50 -16.34 -10.44
C PRO A 70 2.38 -16.56 -8.92
N VAL A 71 3.40 -17.16 -8.30
CA VAL A 71 3.36 -17.62 -6.89
C VAL A 71 2.97 -16.50 -5.93
N SER A 72 3.59 -15.32 -6.05
CA SER A 72 3.29 -14.16 -5.19
C SER A 72 1.82 -13.73 -5.31
N THR A 73 1.29 -13.65 -6.53
CA THR A 73 -0.10 -13.30 -6.81
C THR A 73 -1.09 -14.39 -6.35
N SER A 74 -0.75 -15.68 -6.56
CA SER A 74 -1.53 -16.81 -6.05
C SER A 74 -1.64 -16.79 -4.52
N GLN A 75 -0.57 -16.40 -3.85
CA GLN A 75 -0.52 -16.30 -2.40
C GLN A 75 -1.47 -15.24 -1.84
N LEU A 76 -1.67 -14.12 -2.55
CA LEU A 76 -2.67 -13.10 -2.21
C LEU A 76 -4.10 -13.66 -2.25
N LEU A 77 -4.42 -14.49 -3.23
CA LEU A 77 -5.72 -15.17 -3.31
C LEU A 77 -5.90 -16.20 -2.19
N LYS A 78 -4.91 -17.05 -1.98
CA LYS A 78 -4.97 -18.11 -0.97
C LYS A 78 -5.12 -17.53 0.43
N SER A 79 -4.35 -16.51 0.79
CA SER A 79 -4.52 -15.84 2.09
C SER A 79 -5.90 -15.18 2.24
N THR A 80 -6.48 -14.62 1.16
CA THR A 80 -7.85 -14.11 1.21
C THR A 80 -8.87 -15.22 1.48
N LEU A 81 -8.75 -16.37 0.81
CA LEU A 81 -9.64 -17.52 1.01
C LEU A 81 -9.52 -18.09 2.43
N GLU A 82 -8.30 -18.26 2.92
CA GLU A 82 -8.01 -18.89 4.21
C GLU A 82 -8.30 -17.95 5.39
N GLU A 83 -7.74 -16.75 5.37
CA GLU A 83 -7.78 -15.82 6.50
C GLU A 83 -9.11 -15.05 6.58
N LYS A 84 -9.69 -14.69 5.43
CA LYS A 84 -10.92 -13.88 5.40
C LYS A 84 -12.19 -14.71 5.29
N LEU A 85 -12.14 -15.82 4.57
CA LEU A 85 -13.32 -16.65 4.32
C LEU A 85 -13.33 -17.96 5.11
N SER A 86 -12.22 -18.36 5.72
CA SER A 86 -12.07 -19.67 6.38
C SER A 86 -12.36 -20.85 5.43
N LEU A 87 -11.95 -20.69 4.16
CA LEU A 87 -12.00 -21.73 3.13
C LEU A 87 -10.59 -22.27 2.92
N SER A 88 -10.43 -23.54 2.62
CA SER A 88 -9.13 -24.06 2.21
C SER A 88 -8.82 -23.71 0.75
N ALA A 89 -7.55 -23.56 0.42
CA ALA A 89 -7.08 -23.29 -0.93
C ALA A 89 -6.02 -24.32 -1.36
N SER A 90 -6.07 -24.75 -2.61
CA SER A 90 -5.09 -25.69 -3.18
C SER A 90 -4.82 -25.40 -4.64
N ASP A 91 -3.64 -25.80 -5.12
CA ASP A 91 -3.28 -25.64 -6.53
C ASP A 91 -3.91 -26.73 -7.39
N ALA A 92 -4.30 -26.36 -8.61
CA ALA A 92 -4.77 -27.28 -9.64
C ALA A 92 -4.28 -26.86 -11.02
N SER A 93 -4.29 -27.79 -11.98
CA SER A 93 -4.10 -27.42 -13.38
C SER A 93 -5.18 -26.42 -13.81
N ASN A 94 -4.84 -25.52 -14.73
CA ASN A 94 -5.73 -24.42 -15.09
C ASN A 94 -7.13 -24.89 -15.51
N ASP A 95 -7.22 -25.99 -16.25
CA ASP A 95 -8.50 -26.52 -16.78
C ASP A 95 -9.42 -27.08 -15.67
N HIS A 96 -8.86 -27.46 -14.53
CA HIS A 96 -9.58 -28.04 -13.39
C HIS A 96 -9.69 -27.10 -12.19
N ALA A 97 -9.07 -25.91 -12.27
CA ALA A 97 -9.12 -24.93 -11.18
C ALA A 97 -10.51 -24.23 -11.15
N PHE A 98 -10.99 -23.94 -9.95
CA PHE A 98 -12.16 -23.09 -9.75
C PHE A 98 -11.83 -21.63 -10.08
N ILE A 99 -10.62 -21.16 -9.75
CA ILE A 99 -10.08 -19.86 -10.17
C ILE A 99 -9.06 -20.10 -11.27
N ARG A 100 -9.42 -19.74 -12.51
CA ARG A 100 -8.66 -19.93 -13.73
C ARG A 100 -8.13 -18.62 -14.28
N VAL A 101 -7.14 -18.73 -15.16
CA VAL A 101 -6.60 -17.60 -15.89
C VAL A 101 -6.44 -17.93 -17.37
N GLN A 102 -6.60 -16.91 -18.21
CA GLN A 102 -6.44 -17.05 -19.65
C GLN A 102 -5.76 -15.81 -20.24
N GLN A 103 -4.70 -16.01 -21.01
CA GLN A 103 -4.03 -14.91 -21.67
C GLN A 103 -4.83 -14.49 -22.93
N GLU A 104 -5.07 -13.18 -23.05
CA GLU A 104 -5.70 -12.53 -24.22
C GLU A 104 -4.80 -11.36 -24.66
N SER A 105 -4.11 -11.48 -25.79
CA SER A 105 -3.09 -10.54 -26.24
C SER A 105 -3.64 -9.20 -26.75
N ASP A 106 -4.92 -9.11 -27.02
CA ASP A 106 -5.62 -7.91 -27.50
C ASP A 106 -6.06 -6.95 -26.36
N LEU A 107 -5.97 -7.38 -25.11
CA LEU A 107 -6.23 -6.51 -23.98
C LEU A 107 -5.10 -5.49 -23.79
N ALA A 108 -5.44 -4.26 -23.37
CA ALA A 108 -4.45 -3.25 -23.00
C ALA A 108 -3.59 -3.71 -21.81
N LYS A 109 -2.40 -3.12 -21.66
CA LYS A 109 -1.36 -3.57 -20.72
C LYS A 109 -1.85 -3.84 -19.28
N GLU A 110 -2.71 -3.00 -18.74
CA GLU A 110 -3.24 -3.14 -17.37
C GLU A 110 -4.73 -3.54 -17.35
N ALA A 111 -5.31 -3.81 -18.54
CA ALA A 111 -6.70 -4.24 -18.64
C ALA A 111 -6.87 -5.71 -18.26
N TYR A 112 -8.05 -6.02 -17.78
CA TYR A 112 -8.47 -7.40 -17.51
C TYR A 112 -9.97 -7.56 -17.74
N ARG A 113 -10.39 -8.81 -17.92
CA ARG A 113 -11.79 -9.24 -17.82
C ARG A 113 -11.88 -10.32 -16.76
N LEU A 114 -12.85 -10.22 -15.86
CA LEU A 114 -13.16 -11.23 -14.85
C LEU A 114 -14.57 -11.76 -15.08
N THR A 115 -14.69 -13.04 -15.29
CA THR A 115 -15.99 -13.71 -15.36
C THR A 115 -16.18 -14.63 -14.17
N VAL A 116 -17.37 -14.62 -13.57
CA VAL A 116 -17.80 -15.57 -12.56
C VAL A 116 -19.01 -16.31 -13.11
N THR A 117 -18.87 -17.63 -13.24
CA THR A 117 -19.88 -18.53 -13.80
C THR A 117 -20.16 -19.70 -12.84
N LYS A 118 -21.00 -20.65 -13.24
CA LYS A 118 -21.24 -21.87 -12.45
C LYS A 118 -19.98 -22.73 -12.28
N GLU A 119 -19.04 -22.63 -13.23
CA GLU A 119 -17.78 -23.36 -13.24
C GLU A 119 -16.69 -22.69 -12.40
N GLY A 120 -16.95 -21.50 -11.84
CA GLY A 120 -16.01 -20.73 -11.05
C GLY A 120 -15.64 -19.39 -11.71
N ALA A 121 -14.48 -18.85 -11.33
CA ALA A 121 -13.96 -17.56 -11.81
C ALA A 121 -12.89 -17.76 -12.89
N CYS A 122 -12.87 -16.89 -13.91
CA CYS A 122 -11.81 -16.82 -14.90
C CYS A 122 -11.36 -15.39 -15.11
N ILE A 123 -10.04 -15.13 -15.05
CA ILE A 123 -9.44 -13.83 -15.32
C ILE A 123 -8.73 -13.88 -16.66
N TYR A 124 -9.10 -12.99 -17.56
CA TYR A 124 -8.48 -12.79 -18.86
C TYR A 124 -7.57 -11.58 -18.80
N TYR A 125 -6.35 -11.70 -19.32
CA TYR A 125 -5.31 -10.68 -19.17
C TYR A 125 -4.31 -10.73 -20.33
N SER A 126 -3.61 -9.62 -20.61
CA SER A 126 -2.51 -9.59 -21.55
C SER A 126 -1.13 -9.60 -20.87
N THR A 127 -1.01 -8.97 -19.70
CA THR A 127 0.22 -8.85 -18.91
C THR A 127 0.01 -9.28 -17.46
N GLU A 128 1.10 -9.60 -16.76
CA GLU A 128 1.04 -9.95 -15.32
C GLU A 128 0.41 -8.84 -14.47
N THR A 129 0.61 -7.56 -14.84
CA THR A 129 -0.03 -6.43 -14.15
C THR A 129 -1.54 -6.45 -14.33
N GLY A 130 -2.03 -6.72 -15.55
CA GLY A 130 -3.47 -6.89 -15.80
C GLY A 130 -4.05 -8.07 -15.01
N LEU A 131 -3.32 -9.19 -14.96
CA LEU A 131 -3.69 -10.34 -14.12
C LEU A 131 -3.79 -9.94 -12.65
N LEU A 132 -2.80 -9.23 -12.11
CA LEU A 132 -2.79 -8.77 -10.72
C LEU A 132 -4.02 -7.91 -10.41
N TRP A 133 -4.38 -6.96 -11.29
CA TRP A 133 -5.56 -6.11 -11.08
C TRP A 133 -6.87 -6.92 -11.15
N GLY A 134 -6.95 -7.90 -12.02
CA GLY A 134 -8.07 -8.85 -12.05
C GLY A 134 -8.17 -9.66 -10.75
N ILE A 135 -7.05 -10.12 -10.22
CA ILE A 135 -6.95 -10.81 -8.92
C ILE A 135 -7.39 -9.89 -7.78
N GLN A 136 -6.97 -8.62 -7.76
CA GLN A 136 -7.42 -7.68 -6.72
C GLN A 136 -8.94 -7.47 -6.75
N THR A 137 -9.53 -7.38 -7.94
CA THR A 137 -10.99 -7.32 -8.08
C THR A 137 -11.67 -8.59 -7.58
N LEU A 138 -11.14 -9.76 -7.91
CA LEU A 138 -11.67 -11.03 -7.41
C LEU A 138 -11.54 -11.12 -5.89
N ARG A 139 -10.42 -10.69 -5.29
CA ARG A 139 -10.23 -10.64 -3.83
C ARG A 139 -11.28 -9.77 -3.15
N GLN A 140 -11.56 -8.58 -3.69
CA GLN A 140 -12.63 -7.70 -3.18
C GLN A 140 -14.01 -8.38 -3.27
N ALA A 141 -14.26 -9.12 -4.34
CA ALA A 141 -15.50 -9.88 -4.49
C ALA A 141 -15.58 -11.04 -3.47
N LEU A 142 -14.47 -11.78 -3.29
CA LEU A 142 -14.38 -12.88 -2.33
C LEU A 142 -14.62 -12.41 -0.88
N GLU A 143 -14.01 -11.30 -0.46
CA GLU A 143 -14.22 -10.77 0.90
C GLU A 143 -15.70 -10.46 1.18
N GLN A 144 -16.45 -10.05 0.17
CA GLN A 144 -17.88 -9.79 0.28
C GLN A 144 -18.72 -11.08 0.39
N ALA A 145 -18.19 -12.22 -0.01
CA ALA A 145 -18.90 -13.49 0.14
C ALA A 145 -19.22 -13.84 1.61
N ASN A 146 -18.54 -13.22 2.57
CA ASN A 146 -18.91 -13.34 3.99
C ASN A 146 -20.26 -12.72 4.33
N PHE A 147 -20.76 -11.81 3.53
CA PHE A 147 -22.07 -11.18 3.69
C PHE A 147 -23.16 -11.91 2.89
N PHE A 148 -22.76 -12.88 2.06
CA PHE A 148 -23.62 -13.63 1.16
C PHE A 148 -23.57 -15.11 1.52
N THR A 149 -24.24 -15.45 2.60
CA THR A 149 -24.19 -16.82 3.18
C THR A 149 -25.57 -17.41 3.35
N SER A 150 -25.65 -18.75 3.20
CA SER A 150 -26.78 -19.53 3.63
C SER A 150 -26.24 -20.76 4.37
N GLY A 151 -26.52 -20.87 5.66
CA GLY A 151 -25.86 -21.83 6.54
C GLY A 151 -24.33 -21.64 6.48
N ASN A 152 -23.62 -22.72 6.13
CA ASN A 152 -22.16 -22.70 5.99
C ASN A 152 -21.68 -22.38 4.55
N SER A 153 -22.60 -22.19 3.60
CA SER A 153 -22.27 -21.92 2.21
C SER A 153 -22.06 -20.43 1.98
N LYS A 154 -21.03 -20.09 1.20
CA LYS A 154 -20.71 -18.73 0.75
C LYS A 154 -20.94 -18.64 -0.75
N TYR A 155 -21.41 -17.50 -1.21
CA TYR A 155 -21.82 -17.30 -2.60
C TYR A 155 -21.13 -16.08 -3.22
N LEU A 156 -20.88 -16.16 -4.52
CA LEU A 156 -20.53 -15.01 -5.37
C LEU A 156 -21.61 -14.79 -6.42
N PRO A 157 -21.95 -13.54 -6.75
CA PRO A 157 -22.79 -13.26 -7.90
C PRO A 157 -22.09 -13.68 -9.19
N MET A 158 -22.82 -14.27 -10.11
CA MET A 158 -22.32 -14.51 -11.45
C MET A 158 -22.26 -13.17 -12.19
N VAL A 159 -21.11 -12.86 -12.75
CA VAL A 159 -20.81 -11.51 -13.29
C VAL A 159 -19.77 -11.58 -14.40
N ASP A 160 -19.85 -10.62 -15.34
CA ASP A 160 -18.79 -10.30 -16.30
C ASP A 160 -18.33 -8.87 -16.03
N ILE A 161 -17.06 -8.71 -15.64
CA ILE A 161 -16.43 -7.44 -15.34
C ILE A 161 -15.37 -7.16 -16.41
N LYS A 162 -15.40 -5.97 -17.01
CA LYS A 162 -14.31 -5.45 -17.84
C LYS A 162 -13.78 -4.19 -17.19
N ASP A 163 -12.47 -4.09 -17.09
CA ASP A 163 -11.85 -2.96 -16.45
C ASP A 163 -10.46 -2.67 -17.03
N ALA A 164 -10.15 -1.39 -17.07
CA ALA A 164 -8.84 -0.87 -17.43
C ALA A 164 -8.62 0.44 -16.66
N PRO A 165 -7.38 0.77 -16.25
CA PRO A 165 -7.14 2.04 -15.60
C PRO A 165 -7.36 3.21 -16.56
N LYS A 166 -8.04 4.25 -16.09
CA LYS A 166 -8.22 5.50 -16.83
C LYS A 166 -6.92 6.33 -16.89
N TYR A 167 -6.06 6.18 -15.89
CA TYR A 167 -4.80 6.91 -15.75
C TYR A 167 -3.66 5.92 -15.52
N ASP A 168 -2.55 6.13 -16.21
CA ASP A 168 -1.34 5.31 -16.08
C ASP A 168 -0.59 5.57 -14.77
N TRP A 169 -0.70 6.80 -14.24
CA TRP A 169 -0.13 7.19 -12.95
C TRP A 169 -1.22 7.29 -11.89
N ARG A 170 -1.18 6.38 -10.92
CA ARG A 170 -2.09 6.36 -9.78
C ARG A 170 -1.24 6.32 -8.51
N GLY A 171 -0.88 7.52 -8.03
CA GLY A 171 0.12 7.68 -6.98
C GLY A 171 -0.48 7.91 -5.60
N PHE A 172 0.27 7.46 -4.60
CA PHE A 172 0.09 7.79 -3.20
C PHE A 172 1.42 8.32 -2.65
N HIS A 173 1.39 9.41 -1.92
CA HIS A 173 2.56 10.00 -1.28
C HIS A 173 2.54 9.73 0.22
N ILE A 174 3.70 9.42 0.79
CA ILE A 174 3.87 9.28 2.24
C ILE A 174 5.14 10.01 2.69
N ASP A 175 4.99 10.85 3.69
CA ASP A 175 6.09 11.52 4.37
C ASP A 175 6.61 10.61 5.49
N VAL A 176 7.81 10.09 5.31
CA VAL A 176 8.50 9.25 6.30
C VAL A 176 9.56 10.03 7.08
N VAL A 177 9.69 11.34 6.82
CA VAL A 177 10.68 12.20 7.45
C VAL A 177 10.15 12.80 8.72
N ARG A 178 9.01 13.53 8.65
CA ARG A 178 8.43 14.16 9.84
C ARG A 178 7.98 13.11 10.84
N HIS A 179 7.51 11.98 10.32
CA HIS A 179 7.19 10.80 11.13
C HIS A 179 7.75 9.53 10.49
N MET A 180 8.63 8.83 11.21
CA MET A 180 9.26 7.59 10.73
C MET A 180 8.29 6.42 10.81
N PHE A 181 8.26 5.59 9.79
CA PHE A 181 7.49 4.33 9.75
C PHE A 181 8.43 3.14 9.61
N THR A 182 8.02 2.01 10.16
CA THR A 182 8.79 0.77 9.97
C THR A 182 8.60 0.20 8.58
N VAL A 183 9.55 -0.59 8.10
CA VAL A 183 9.44 -1.30 6.82
C VAL A 183 8.18 -2.18 6.79
N ASP A 184 7.84 -2.83 7.91
CA ASP A 184 6.63 -3.66 8.01
C ASP A 184 5.34 -2.84 7.88
N TYR A 185 5.33 -1.61 8.38
CA TYR A 185 4.21 -0.70 8.16
C TYR A 185 4.11 -0.28 6.69
N LEU A 186 5.23 0.06 6.06
CA LEU A 186 5.26 0.39 4.63
C LEU A 186 4.80 -0.77 3.75
N LYS A 187 5.14 -2.02 4.10
CA LYS A 187 4.60 -3.21 3.42
C LYS A 187 3.08 -3.31 3.53
N LYS A 188 2.50 -3.03 4.71
CA LYS A 188 1.03 -2.98 4.87
C LYS A 188 0.39 -1.88 4.03
N VAL A 189 1.04 -0.71 3.93
CA VAL A 189 0.60 0.37 3.03
C VAL A 189 0.63 -0.11 1.59
N ILE A 190 1.72 -0.75 1.14
CA ILE A 190 1.85 -1.32 -0.20
C ILE A 190 0.75 -2.36 -0.49
N ASP A 191 0.45 -3.27 0.45
CA ASP A 191 -0.63 -4.24 0.30
C ASP A 191 -1.99 -3.56 0.12
N CYS A 192 -2.26 -2.52 0.91
CA CYS A 192 -3.48 -1.71 0.82
C CYS A 192 -3.56 -0.98 -0.53
N LEU A 193 -2.49 -0.33 -0.97
CA LEU A 193 -2.42 0.38 -2.23
C LEU A 193 -2.63 -0.56 -3.42
N SER A 194 -2.00 -1.72 -3.42
CA SER A 194 -2.19 -2.77 -4.43
C SER A 194 -3.64 -3.26 -4.48
N PHE A 195 -4.26 -3.47 -3.32
CA PHE A 195 -5.66 -3.90 -3.24
C PHE A 195 -6.60 -2.92 -3.94
N TYR A 196 -6.29 -1.62 -3.89
CA TYR A 196 -7.01 -0.56 -4.58
C TYR A 196 -6.40 -0.15 -5.94
N LYS A 197 -5.48 -0.95 -6.49
CA LYS A 197 -4.89 -0.77 -7.83
C LYS A 197 -4.11 0.55 -8.00
N ILE A 198 -3.58 1.11 -6.91
CA ILE A 198 -2.60 2.19 -6.94
C ILE A 198 -1.27 1.58 -7.41
N ASN A 199 -0.55 2.27 -8.31
CA ASN A 199 0.65 1.73 -8.92
C ASN A 199 1.93 2.54 -8.68
N LYS A 200 1.86 3.63 -7.92
CA LYS A 200 3.02 4.44 -7.53
C LYS A 200 2.96 4.75 -6.05
N LEU A 201 4.06 4.48 -5.34
CA LEU A 201 4.29 4.92 -3.97
C LEU A 201 5.42 5.93 -3.96
N HIS A 202 5.08 7.19 -3.74
CA HIS A 202 6.03 8.28 -3.63
C HIS A 202 6.48 8.39 -2.16
N LEU A 203 7.77 8.16 -1.91
CA LEU A 203 8.37 8.25 -0.59
C LEU A 203 9.17 9.54 -0.45
N HIS A 204 8.74 10.43 0.43
CA HIS A 204 9.48 11.62 0.83
C HIS A 204 10.52 11.21 1.89
N LEU A 205 11.78 11.10 1.46
CA LEU A 205 12.86 10.46 2.22
C LEU A 205 13.81 11.44 2.90
N THR A 206 13.78 12.72 2.53
CA THR A 206 14.68 13.72 3.09
C THR A 206 13.99 15.05 3.28
N ASP A 207 14.22 15.69 4.43
CA ASP A 207 13.72 17.01 4.77
C ASP A 207 14.55 17.59 5.94
N ASP A 208 14.15 18.75 6.45
CA ASP A 208 14.80 19.43 7.57
C ASP A 208 14.88 18.58 8.85
N GLN A 209 13.83 17.77 9.10
CA GLN A 209 13.67 16.96 10.31
C GLN A 209 14.46 15.65 10.27
N GLY A 210 15.02 15.28 9.12
CA GLY A 210 15.82 14.08 9.04
C GLY A 210 16.14 13.61 7.62
N TRP A 211 17.18 12.80 7.55
CA TRP A 211 17.61 12.11 6.35
C TRP A 211 17.32 10.61 6.51
N ARG A 212 16.39 10.04 5.74
CA ARG A 212 15.83 8.71 6.00
C ARG A 212 16.36 7.58 5.12
N ILE A 213 17.32 7.85 4.24
CA ILE A 213 17.89 6.85 3.33
C ILE A 213 19.39 6.74 3.47
N GLU A 214 19.91 5.52 3.63
CA GLU A 214 21.36 5.28 3.72
C GLU A 214 22.08 5.69 2.44
N VAL A 215 23.11 6.53 2.60
CA VAL A 215 24.07 6.92 1.57
C VAL A 215 25.45 6.57 2.08
N LYS A 216 26.05 5.50 1.55
CA LYS A 216 27.34 4.95 2.06
C LYS A 216 28.50 5.91 1.87
N LYS A 217 28.47 6.72 0.81
CA LYS A 217 29.47 7.74 0.54
C LYS A 217 29.45 8.88 1.57
N TYR A 218 28.27 9.16 2.15
CA TYR A 218 28.06 10.24 3.10
C TYR A 218 27.39 9.73 4.38
N PRO A 219 28.12 8.93 5.21
CA PRO A 219 27.53 8.22 6.34
C PRO A 219 26.92 9.11 7.42
N LEU A 220 27.44 10.33 7.60
CA LEU A 220 26.89 11.27 8.58
C LEU A 220 25.44 11.67 8.29
N LEU A 221 24.98 11.58 7.05
CA LEU A 221 23.57 11.81 6.70
C LEU A 221 22.62 10.93 7.51
N THR A 222 23.01 9.68 7.77
CA THR A 222 22.18 8.73 8.52
C THR A 222 22.65 8.54 9.96
N GLN A 223 23.94 8.67 10.24
CA GLN A 223 24.45 8.53 11.60
C GLN A 223 23.98 9.66 12.53
N GLU A 224 23.96 10.90 12.01
CA GLU A 224 23.58 12.11 12.76
C GLU A 224 22.44 12.89 12.08
N GLY A 225 22.45 13.02 10.74
CA GLY A 225 21.43 13.77 10.00
C GLY A 225 20.02 13.13 10.03
N SER A 226 19.92 11.87 10.42
CA SER A 226 18.61 11.21 10.61
C SER A 226 17.99 11.45 12.00
N TRP A 227 18.69 12.15 12.90
CA TRP A 227 18.26 12.35 14.29
C TRP A 227 18.06 13.83 14.60
N ARG A 228 16.96 14.14 15.29
CA ARG A 228 16.67 15.46 15.86
C ARG A 228 16.28 15.34 17.33
N ASP A 229 16.41 16.40 18.08
CA ASP A 229 15.88 16.44 19.43
C ASP A 229 14.35 16.36 19.38
N PHE A 230 13.75 15.85 20.47
CA PHE A 230 12.29 15.82 20.60
C PHE A 230 11.72 17.22 20.49
N ASP A 231 10.79 17.39 19.56
CA ASP A 231 9.98 18.58 19.45
C ASP A 231 8.79 18.57 20.46
N GLU A 232 7.93 19.55 20.39
CA GLU A 232 6.76 19.65 21.28
C GLU A 232 5.77 18.50 21.05
N TYR A 233 5.65 17.99 19.82
CA TYR A 233 4.77 16.87 19.50
C TYR A 233 5.31 15.56 20.08
N ASP A 234 6.60 15.31 19.97
CA ASP A 234 7.23 14.12 20.53
C ASP A 234 7.09 14.13 22.07
N LYS A 235 7.39 15.26 22.72
CA LYS A 235 7.21 15.43 24.16
C LYS A 235 5.76 15.19 24.58
N ARG A 236 4.83 15.68 23.78
CA ARG A 236 3.39 15.46 24.01
C ARG A 236 3.00 13.99 23.84
N CYS A 237 3.55 13.28 22.85
CA CYS A 237 3.34 11.85 22.71
C CYS A 237 3.86 11.07 23.92
N VAL A 238 5.06 11.40 24.42
CA VAL A 238 5.61 10.80 25.64
C VAL A 238 4.73 11.02 26.87
N GLU A 239 4.15 12.21 27.03
CA GLU A 239 3.20 12.49 28.13
C GLU A 239 1.90 11.67 27.98
N LEU A 240 1.33 11.63 26.77
CA LEU A 240 0.07 10.93 26.51
C LEU A 240 0.21 9.42 26.58
N SER A 241 1.36 8.87 26.23
CA SER A 241 1.63 7.42 26.28
C SER A 241 1.53 6.84 27.69
N GLN A 242 1.68 7.67 28.74
CA GLN A 242 1.46 7.26 30.13
C GLN A 242 -0.01 6.89 30.43
N GLN A 243 -0.94 7.35 29.60
CA GLN A 243 -2.38 7.11 29.74
C GLN A 243 -2.96 6.25 28.61
N ASP A 244 -2.37 6.31 27.42
CA ASP A 244 -2.81 5.61 26.22
C ASP A 244 -1.59 5.19 25.38
N TYR A 245 -1.34 3.89 25.33
CA TYR A 245 -0.21 3.30 24.59
C TYR A 245 -0.21 3.62 23.09
N ASN A 246 -1.34 4.04 22.51
CA ASN A 246 -1.40 4.44 21.10
C ASN A 246 -0.57 5.69 20.78
N TYR A 247 -0.13 6.42 21.81
CA TYR A 247 0.79 7.56 21.69
C TYR A 247 2.25 7.19 21.94
N GLU A 248 2.55 5.92 22.23
CA GLU A 248 3.92 5.48 22.45
C GLU A 248 4.74 5.65 21.16
N ILE A 249 5.87 6.36 21.30
CA ILE A 249 6.85 6.44 20.21
C ILE A 249 7.58 5.10 20.16
N ASP A 250 7.61 4.47 18.98
CA ASP A 250 8.32 3.20 18.78
C ASP A 250 9.77 3.35 19.26
N PRO A 251 10.24 2.52 20.21
CA PRO A 251 11.59 2.61 20.75
C PRO A 251 12.71 2.55 19.71
N ARG A 252 12.44 1.97 18.54
CA ARG A 252 13.38 1.94 17.40
C ARG A 252 13.69 3.33 16.85
N PHE A 253 12.79 4.29 17.06
CA PHE A 253 12.90 5.67 16.60
C PHE A 253 13.32 6.63 17.70
N VAL A 254 13.78 6.11 18.84
CA VAL A 254 14.25 6.90 19.98
C VAL A 254 15.71 6.62 20.24
N ARG A 255 16.53 7.68 20.29
CA ARG A 255 17.96 7.63 20.69
C ARG A 255 18.16 8.47 21.96
N ASN A 256 18.88 7.92 22.95
CA ASN A 256 19.21 8.59 24.22
C ASN A 256 18.00 9.13 25.01
N GLY A 257 16.79 8.62 24.76
CA GLY A 257 15.57 9.02 25.46
C GLY A 257 15.06 10.44 25.16
N SER A 258 15.70 11.17 24.24
CA SER A 258 15.38 12.56 23.92
C SER A 258 15.49 12.93 22.46
N GLN A 259 15.93 12.00 21.61
CA GLN A 259 16.05 12.23 20.17
C GLN A 259 15.13 11.29 19.41
N TYR A 260 14.49 11.83 18.37
CA TYR A 260 13.64 11.12 17.45
C TYR A 260 14.31 11.00 16.09
N GLY A 261 14.19 9.83 15.46
CA GLY A 261 14.75 9.63 14.14
C GLY A 261 14.89 8.17 13.74
N GLY A 262 15.81 7.93 12.81
CA GLY A 262 16.05 6.64 12.18
C GLY A 262 16.21 6.78 10.67
N HIS A 263 16.57 5.71 10.03
CA HIS A 263 16.71 5.66 8.57
C HIS A 263 16.48 4.24 8.07
N TYR A 264 16.27 4.12 6.78
CA TYR A 264 16.23 2.85 6.06
C TYR A 264 17.60 2.55 5.47
N THR A 265 18.08 1.34 5.67
CA THR A 265 19.28 0.85 4.98
C THR A 265 18.99 0.62 3.50
N GLN A 266 20.00 0.61 2.67
CA GLN A 266 19.84 0.28 1.24
C GLN A 266 19.26 -1.11 1.03
N GLU A 267 19.60 -2.07 1.88
CA GLU A 267 19.08 -3.44 1.80
C GLU A 267 17.59 -3.50 2.17
N GLU A 268 17.15 -2.76 3.19
CA GLU A 268 15.74 -2.63 3.52
C GLU A 268 14.95 -2.00 2.37
N MET A 269 15.51 -0.96 1.73
CA MET A 269 14.86 -0.30 0.60
C MET A 269 14.81 -1.18 -0.64
N LYS A 270 15.86 -1.95 -0.95
CA LYS A 270 15.82 -2.96 -2.02
C LYS A 270 14.74 -4.00 -1.78
N GLY A 271 14.67 -4.53 -0.55
CA GLY A 271 13.62 -5.47 -0.17
C GLY A 271 12.22 -4.88 -0.30
N LEU A 272 12.06 -3.59 0.04
CA LEU A 272 10.78 -2.89 -0.08
C LEU A 272 10.40 -2.66 -1.55
N VAL A 273 11.36 -2.30 -2.42
CA VAL A 273 11.15 -2.16 -3.87
C VAL A 273 10.71 -3.50 -4.47
N SER A 274 11.42 -4.59 -4.20
CA SER A 274 11.04 -5.92 -4.69
C SER A 274 9.63 -6.32 -4.23
N TYR A 275 9.33 -6.08 -2.95
CA TYR A 275 8.00 -6.33 -2.39
C TYR A 275 6.88 -5.52 -3.08
N ALA A 276 7.17 -4.24 -3.39
CA ALA A 276 6.22 -3.35 -4.07
C ALA A 276 5.99 -3.78 -5.53
N LEU A 277 7.05 -4.14 -6.24
CA LEU A 277 6.97 -4.59 -7.65
C LEU A 277 6.12 -5.85 -7.80
N GLU A 278 6.25 -6.83 -6.90
CA GLU A 278 5.37 -8.02 -6.86
C GLU A 278 3.89 -7.68 -6.70
N ARG A 279 3.59 -6.47 -6.23
CA ARG A 279 2.25 -5.94 -6.00
C ARG A 279 1.82 -4.88 -7.01
N GLY A 280 2.58 -4.77 -8.11
CA GLY A 280 2.30 -3.83 -9.19
C GLY A 280 2.56 -2.37 -8.82
N ILE A 281 3.36 -2.11 -7.77
CA ILE A 281 3.67 -0.77 -7.28
C ILE A 281 5.13 -0.44 -7.54
N ASP A 282 5.36 0.69 -8.17
CA ASP A 282 6.68 1.28 -8.37
C ASP A 282 6.94 2.33 -7.29
N ILE A 283 8.06 2.22 -6.56
CA ILE A 283 8.47 3.19 -5.55
C ILE A 283 9.21 4.35 -6.23
N VAL A 284 8.71 5.56 -5.99
CA VAL A 284 9.32 6.81 -6.44
C VAL A 284 10.01 7.46 -5.23
N PRO A 285 11.35 7.33 -5.09
CA PRO A 285 12.07 7.98 -4.01
C PRO A 285 12.20 9.48 -4.29
N GLU A 286 11.93 10.29 -3.29
CA GLU A 286 12.14 11.74 -3.32
C GLU A 286 13.30 12.12 -2.41
N ILE A 287 14.24 12.87 -2.98
CA ILE A 287 15.30 13.58 -2.26
C ILE A 287 15.03 15.06 -2.49
N ASP A 288 14.47 15.71 -1.49
CA ASP A 288 14.03 17.11 -1.62
C ASP A 288 15.21 18.07 -1.66
N MET A 289 15.18 18.99 -2.61
CA MET A 289 16.20 20.02 -2.80
C MET A 289 15.70 21.10 -3.76
N PRO A 290 16.23 22.33 -3.73
CA PRO A 290 17.37 22.81 -2.93
C PRO A 290 17.01 23.15 -1.48
N GLY A 291 15.73 23.41 -1.18
CA GLY A 291 15.20 23.63 0.18
C GLY A 291 15.04 22.32 0.93
N HIS A 292 14.51 22.38 2.14
CA HIS A 292 14.28 21.19 2.98
C HIS A 292 15.55 20.35 3.20
N PHE A 293 16.69 21.02 3.35
CA PHE A 293 18.02 20.39 3.32
C PHE A 293 18.79 20.53 4.65
N SER A 294 18.13 21.02 5.72
CA SER A 294 18.78 21.30 7.00
C SER A 294 19.39 20.07 7.64
N ALA A 295 18.78 18.89 7.50
CA ALA A 295 19.33 17.64 8.02
C ALA A 295 20.72 17.32 7.43
N ALA A 296 20.91 17.57 6.13
CA ALA A 296 22.19 17.39 5.46
C ALA A 296 23.18 18.50 5.81
N ILE A 297 22.75 19.77 5.83
CA ILE A 297 23.61 20.91 6.14
C ILE A 297 24.11 20.85 7.59
N LYS A 298 23.29 20.35 8.51
CA LYS A 298 23.69 20.15 9.91
C LYS A 298 24.96 19.31 10.04
N VAL A 299 25.15 18.32 9.19
CA VAL A 299 26.25 17.35 9.25
C VAL A 299 27.34 17.62 8.20
N TYR A 300 27.01 18.40 7.17
CA TYR A 300 27.91 18.88 6.11
C TYR A 300 27.70 20.40 5.91
N PRO A 301 28.20 21.27 6.83
CA PRO A 301 27.91 22.72 6.79
C PRO A 301 28.37 23.41 5.50
N GLU A 302 29.38 22.86 4.84
CA GLU A 302 29.86 23.33 3.53
C GLU A 302 28.84 23.29 2.43
N LEU A 303 27.74 22.54 2.57
CA LEU A 303 26.66 22.50 1.60
C LEU A 303 25.86 23.81 1.58
N SER A 304 25.82 24.57 2.67
CA SER A 304 25.16 25.87 2.76
C SER A 304 26.06 27.00 2.29
N CYS A 305 25.48 28.08 1.76
CA CYS A 305 26.20 29.32 1.45
C CYS A 305 26.71 30.04 2.71
N THR A 306 26.02 29.88 3.84
CA THR A 306 26.32 30.50 5.14
C THR A 306 27.15 29.61 6.06
N GLY A 307 27.17 28.31 5.82
CA GLY A 307 27.74 27.31 6.72
C GLY A 307 26.83 26.92 7.88
N GLU A 308 25.58 27.36 7.87
CA GLU A 308 24.61 27.11 8.93
C GLU A 308 23.37 26.37 8.38
N ALA A 309 22.79 25.48 9.18
CA ALA A 309 21.50 24.86 8.94
C ALA A 309 20.41 25.69 9.64
N GLY A 310 19.47 26.22 8.88
CA GLY A 310 18.25 26.77 9.47
C GLY A 310 17.41 25.65 10.09
N TRP A 311 16.82 25.93 11.23
CA TRP A 311 15.92 25.01 11.90
C TRP A 311 14.83 25.80 12.66
N GLY A 312 13.63 25.27 12.68
CA GLY A 312 12.54 25.79 13.48
C GLY A 312 11.48 26.50 12.66
N GLU A 313 10.99 27.65 13.18
CA GLU A 313 9.87 28.40 12.60
C GLU A 313 10.22 29.14 11.32
N GLU A 314 11.52 29.27 10.97
CA GLU A 314 12.01 29.94 9.79
C GLU A 314 12.25 28.93 8.65
N PHE A 315 12.26 29.43 7.41
CA PHE A 315 12.64 28.65 6.25
C PHE A 315 14.04 28.06 6.40
N SER A 316 14.19 26.78 6.06
CA SER A 316 15.49 26.12 6.02
C SER A 316 16.41 26.77 4.99
N TYR A 317 17.70 26.87 5.29
CA TYR A 317 18.67 27.29 4.30
C TYR A 317 18.77 26.24 3.19
N PRO A 318 18.68 26.64 1.92
CA PRO A 318 18.84 25.71 0.82
C PRO A 318 20.30 25.27 0.67
N ILE A 319 20.52 24.12 0.02
CA ILE A 319 21.84 23.78 -0.48
C ILE A 319 22.34 24.89 -1.41
N CYS A 320 23.59 25.32 -1.26
CA CYS A 320 24.16 26.45 -1.99
C CYS A 320 24.37 26.09 -3.47
N PRO A 321 23.62 26.68 -4.42
CA PRO A 321 23.76 26.38 -5.84
C PRO A 321 25.00 26.99 -6.49
N SER A 322 25.69 27.93 -5.80
CA SER A 322 26.87 28.60 -6.32
C SER A 322 28.15 27.79 -6.15
N ARG A 323 28.12 26.67 -5.45
CA ARG A 323 29.26 25.80 -5.18
C ARG A 323 29.26 24.59 -6.11
N PRO A 324 30.24 24.44 -7.02
CA PRO A 324 30.29 23.28 -7.92
C PRO A 324 30.37 21.93 -7.19
N GLU A 325 30.97 21.89 -5.99
CA GLU A 325 31.11 20.70 -5.15
C GLU A 325 29.75 20.15 -4.73
N ASN A 326 28.76 21.01 -4.54
CA ASN A 326 27.41 20.62 -4.15
C ASN A 326 26.70 19.85 -5.26
N TYR A 327 26.97 20.13 -6.53
CA TYR A 327 26.46 19.31 -7.63
C TYR A 327 27.05 17.91 -7.63
N GLN A 328 28.34 17.78 -7.27
CA GLN A 328 28.98 16.46 -7.14
C GLN A 328 28.42 15.68 -5.96
N PHE A 329 28.12 16.38 -4.85
CA PHE A 329 27.45 15.78 -3.70
C PHE A 329 26.07 15.22 -4.09
N VAL A 330 25.22 16.03 -4.69
CA VAL A 330 23.87 15.66 -5.15
C VAL A 330 23.94 14.53 -6.17
N GLN A 331 24.83 14.62 -7.18
CA GLN A 331 25.00 13.57 -8.18
C GLN A 331 25.37 12.23 -7.54
N SER A 332 26.28 12.25 -6.55
CA SER A 332 26.67 11.02 -5.86
C SER A 332 25.53 10.36 -5.11
N ILE A 333 24.64 11.14 -4.51
CA ILE A 333 23.44 10.64 -3.83
C ILE A 333 22.49 10.01 -4.83
N ILE A 334 22.19 10.74 -5.93
CA ILE A 334 21.29 10.26 -6.98
C ILE A 334 21.82 8.95 -7.59
N ASP A 335 23.11 8.90 -7.93
CA ASP A 335 23.75 7.72 -8.51
C ASP A 335 23.65 6.53 -7.57
N GLU A 336 23.88 6.71 -6.27
CA GLU A 336 23.84 5.65 -5.29
C GLU A 336 22.40 5.13 -5.08
N ILE A 337 21.41 6.02 -5.02
CA ILE A 337 19.98 5.66 -4.90
C ILE A 337 19.49 4.98 -6.18
N PHE A 338 19.84 5.49 -7.35
CA PHE A 338 19.47 4.91 -8.63
C PHE A 338 20.02 3.50 -8.80
N LEU A 339 21.28 3.27 -8.41
CA LEU A 339 21.94 1.96 -8.52
C LEU A 339 21.24 0.87 -7.70
N TRP A 340 20.82 1.15 -6.45
CA TRP A 340 20.14 0.13 -5.65
C TRP A 340 18.73 -0.16 -6.17
N ARG A 341 18.02 0.85 -6.66
CA ARG A 341 16.70 0.68 -7.28
C ARG A 341 16.79 -0.20 -8.54
N CYS A 342 17.69 0.13 -9.46
CA CYS A 342 17.90 -0.66 -10.68
C CYS A 342 18.33 -2.11 -10.39
N ARG A 343 19.11 -2.34 -9.34
CA ARG A 343 19.50 -3.70 -8.92
C ARG A 343 18.29 -4.49 -8.42
N ALA A 344 17.45 -3.90 -7.59
CA ALA A 344 16.23 -4.55 -7.11
C ALA A 344 15.29 -4.94 -8.27
N GLU A 345 15.13 -4.05 -9.26
CA GLU A 345 14.32 -4.32 -10.45
C GLU A 345 14.91 -5.47 -11.29
N ARG A 346 16.24 -5.51 -11.50
CA ARG A 346 16.90 -6.57 -12.25
C ARG A 346 16.82 -7.92 -11.54
N GLU A 347 17.11 -7.97 -10.25
CA GLU A 347 17.05 -9.21 -9.46
C GLU A 347 15.66 -9.83 -9.53
N GLN A 348 14.61 -9.02 -9.53
CA GLN A 348 13.23 -9.49 -9.65
C GLN A 348 12.93 -10.02 -11.08
N LEU A 349 13.48 -9.38 -12.11
CA LEU A 349 13.29 -9.77 -13.50
C LEU A 349 14.21 -10.94 -13.92
N GLY A 350 15.09 -11.41 -13.03
CA GLY A 350 16.06 -12.47 -13.31
C GLY A 350 17.14 -12.07 -14.32
N LEU A 351 17.48 -10.77 -14.40
CA LEU A 351 18.42 -10.17 -15.36
C LEU A 351 19.79 -9.90 -14.75
#